data_d7abcfca8371d3edf7f07d902e8ba52a
#
_entry.id   d7abcfca8371d3edf7f07d902e8ba52a
#
_cell.length_a   1.000
_cell.length_b   1.000
_cell.length_c   1.000
_cell.angle_alpha   90.00
_cell.angle_beta   90.00
_cell.angle_gamma   90.00
#
_symmetry.space_group_name_H-M   'P 1'
#
loop_
_entity.id
_entity.type
_entity.pdbx_description
1 polymer ?
#
loop_
_entity_poly.entity_id
_entity_poly.type
_entity_poly.pdbx_seq_one_letter_code
_entity_poly.pdbx_strand_id
1 'polypeptide(L)' 'MTSQRLKVVVERHADGTVAYPLGIHGVVVGQGETYDEALEDVRSAIAFHREAFGPDSLDQDDPVQDVFLAETDLTG' A
#
# COMPACT_ATOMS: atom_id res chain seq x y z
N MET A 1 -0.27 22.85 7.90
CA MET A 1 0.44 21.69 7.40
C MET A 1 -0.49 20.62 6.94
N THR A 2 -0.36 20.19 5.71
CA THR A 2 -1.21 19.14 5.17
C THR A 2 -0.56 17.79 5.39
N SER A 3 -1.31 16.86 5.95
CA SER A 3 -0.84 15.48 6.06
C SER A 3 -1.30 14.72 4.83
N GLN A 4 -0.42 13.92 4.30
CA GLN A 4 -0.72 13.07 3.17
C GLN A 4 -1.27 11.74 3.68
N ARG A 5 -2.41 11.35 3.18
CA ARG A 5 -3.03 10.08 3.52
C ARG A 5 -2.94 9.15 2.34
N LEU A 6 -2.50 7.96 2.61
CA LEU A 6 -2.43 6.91 1.61
C LEU A 6 -3.24 5.72 2.09
N LYS A 7 -4.03 5.16 1.20
CA LYS A 7 -4.68 3.89 1.47
C LYS A 7 -3.68 2.78 1.21
N VAL A 8 -3.61 1.86 2.14
CA VAL A 8 -2.67 0.74 2.07
C VAL A 8 -3.47 -0.55 2.02
N VAL A 9 -3.13 -1.40 1.07
CA VAL A 9 -3.69 -2.73 0.96
C VAL A 9 -2.78 -3.69 1.70
N VAL A 10 -3.36 -4.55 2.54
CA VAL A 10 -2.61 -5.57 3.26
C VAL A 10 -3.19 -6.92 2.87
N GLU A 11 -2.33 -7.78 2.33
CA GLU A 11 -2.72 -9.11 1.88
C GLU A 11 -1.99 -10.15 2.70
N ARG A 12 -2.74 -11.10 3.22
CA ARG A 12 -2.15 -12.22 3.94
C ARG A 12 -2.13 -13.46 3.06
N HIS A 13 -0.96 -14.03 2.92
CA HIS A 13 -0.73 -15.24 2.15
C HIS A 13 -0.25 -16.36 3.08
N ALA A 14 -0.21 -17.57 2.58
CA ALA A 14 0.20 -18.72 3.39
C ALA A 14 1.62 -18.58 3.94
N ASP A 15 2.48 -17.89 3.20
CA ASP A 15 3.90 -17.76 3.54
C ASP A 15 4.27 -16.37 4.07
N GLY A 16 3.29 -15.49 4.29
CA GLY A 16 3.58 -14.18 4.83
C GLY A 16 2.53 -13.15 4.46
N THR A 17 2.77 -11.93 4.89
CA THR A 17 1.86 -10.81 4.67
C THR A 17 2.61 -9.72 3.89
N VAL A 18 1.94 -9.14 2.91
CA VAL A 18 2.48 -8.02 2.14
C VAL A 18 1.56 -6.82 2.23
N ALA A 19 2.15 -5.65 2.14
CA ALA A 19 1.38 -4.40 2.16
C ALA A 19 1.92 -3.48 1.08
N TYR A 20 1.02 -2.72 0.45
CA TYR A 20 1.44 -1.78 -0.58
C TYR A 20 0.46 -0.62 -0.65
N PRO A 21 0.94 0.59 -1.00
CA PRO A 21 0.06 1.74 -1.16
C PRO A 21 -0.76 1.60 -2.43
N LEU A 22 -2.04 1.93 -2.28
CA LEU A 22 -2.99 1.83 -3.37
C LEU A 22 -2.84 3.01 -4.30
N GLY A 23 -2.85 2.75 -5.60
CA GLY A 23 -2.88 3.81 -6.61
C GLY A 23 -1.54 4.47 -6.91
N ILE A 24 -0.49 4.05 -6.25
CA ILE A 24 0.85 4.55 -6.55
C ILE A 24 1.55 3.55 -7.44
N HIS A 25 1.93 4.02 -8.60
CA HIS A 25 2.66 3.19 -9.55
C HIS A 25 4.11 3.12 -9.13
N GLY A 26 4.57 1.96 -8.83
CA GLY A 26 5.94 1.78 -8.44
C GLY A 26 6.05 0.72 -7.38
N VAL A 27 7.15 0.71 -6.72
CA VAL A 27 7.65 -0.47 -6.06
C VAL A 27 7.82 -0.28 -4.54
N VAL A 28 6.87 0.38 -3.92
CA VAL A 28 6.91 0.46 -2.47
C VAL A 28 6.06 -0.67 -1.92
N VAL A 29 6.72 -1.64 -1.30
CA VAL A 29 6.07 -2.82 -0.75
C VAL A 29 6.65 -3.09 0.63
N GLY A 30 5.79 -3.46 1.57
CA GLY A 30 6.19 -3.91 2.87
C GLY A 30 5.87 -5.39 3.05
N GLN A 31 6.62 -6.06 3.89
CA GLN A 31 6.45 -7.49 4.15
C GLN A 31 6.60 -7.77 5.63
N GLY A 32 5.96 -8.82 6.09
CA GLY A 32 6.08 -9.29 7.45
C GLY A 32 5.32 -10.58 7.64
N GLU A 33 5.42 -11.16 8.82
CA GLU A 33 4.66 -12.36 9.14
C GLU A 33 3.25 -12.02 9.61
N THR A 34 3.05 -10.81 10.13
CA THR A 34 1.77 -10.36 10.65
C THR A 34 1.34 -9.09 9.94
N TYR A 35 0.06 -8.75 10.15
CA TYR A 35 -0.49 -7.49 9.68
C TYR A 35 0.34 -6.30 10.15
N ASP A 36 0.63 -6.26 11.45
CA ASP A 36 1.34 -5.13 12.03
C ASP A 36 2.75 -4.99 11.48
N GLU A 37 3.44 -6.11 11.28
CA GLU A 37 4.78 -6.09 10.73
C GLU A 37 4.80 -5.59 9.29
N ALA A 38 3.88 -6.08 8.48
CA ALA A 38 3.80 -5.66 7.08
C ALA A 38 3.43 -4.18 6.98
N LEU A 39 2.50 -3.73 7.81
CA LEU A 39 2.07 -2.34 7.80
C LEU A 39 3.21 -1.42 8.24
N GLU A 40 3.95 -1.78 9.27
CA GLU A 40 5.08 -0.99 9.72
C GLU A 40 6.18 -0.95 8.68
N ASP A 41 6.42 -2.07 8.02
CA ASP A 41 7.44 -2.14 6.98
C ASP A 41 7.09 -1.26 5.79
N VAL A 42 5.83 -1.29 5.35
CA VAL A 42 5.42 -0.44 4.24
C VAL A 42 5.45 1.04 4.62
N ARG A 43 5.14 1.38 5.87
CA ARG A 43 5.26 2.77 6.33
C ARG A 43 6.69 3.27 6.23
N SER A 44 7.64 2.44 6.64
CA SER A 44 9.06 2.77 6.54
C SER A 44 9.49 2.92 5.09
N ALA A 45 9.03 2.03 4.23
CA ALA A 45 9.36 2.08 2.80
C ALA A 45 8.78 3.33 2.14
N ILE A 46 7.56 3.71 2.50
CA ILE A 46 6.93 4.92 1.98
C ILE A 46 7.71 6.16 2.42
N ALA A 47 8.07 6.21 3.70
CA ALA A 47 8.82 7.35 4.22
C ALA A 47 10.17 7.47 3.54
N PHE A 48 10.86 6.36 3.35
CA PHE A 48 12.13 6.33 2.65
C PHE A 48 12.00 6.81 1.21
N HIS A 49 10.97 6.34 0.52
CA HIS A 49 10.73 6.71 -0.87
C HIS A 49 10.48 8.22 -1.00
N ARG A 50 9.65 8.76 -0.10
CA ARG A 50 9.35 10.19 -0.13
C ARG A 50 10.59 11.01 0.17
N GLU A 51 11.42 10.56 1.07
CA GLU A 51 12.66 11.25 1.43
C GLU A 51 13.67 11.22 0.29
N ALA A 52 13.76 10.08 -0.39
CA ALA A 52 14.71 9.90 -1.49
C ALA A 52 14.29 10.61 -2.77
N PHE A 53 13.01 10.68 -3.05
CA PHE A 53 12.49 11.16 -4.33
C PHE A 53 11.64 12.43 -4.23
N GLY A 54 11.46 12.95 -3.02
CA GLY A 54 10.75 14.20 -2.79
C GLY A 54 9.30 14.01 -2.37
N PRO A 55 8.68 15.06 -1.79
CA PRO A 55 7.31 14.93 -1.27
C PRO A 55 6.26 14.69 -2.34
N ASP A 56 6.54 15.07 -3.59
CA ASP A 56 5.59 14.88 -4.68
C ASP A 56 5.66 13.47 -5.29
N SER A 57 6.61 12.67 -4.87
CA SER A 57 6.81 11.35 -5.46
C SER A 57 5.66 10.38 -5.18
N LEU A 58 4.81 10.70 -4.20
CA LEU A 58 3.67 9.88 -3.83
C LEU A 58 2.35 10.49 -4.26
N ASP A 59 2.38 11.56 -5.04
CA ASP A 59 1.18 12.20 -5.53
C ASP A 59 0.50 11.33 -6.58
N GLN A 60 -0.83 11.36 -6.58
CA GLN A 60 -1.63 10.60 -7.52
C GLN A 60 -2.42 11.57 -8.39
N ASP A 61 -2.37 11.36 -9.71
CA ASP A 61 -3.15 12.18 -10.62
C ASP A 61 -4.64 11.88 -10.51
N ASP A 62 -4.98 10.64 -10.21
CA ASP A 62 -6.35 10.19 -10.09
C ASP A 62 -6.47 9.30 -8.87
N PRO A 63 -6.55 9.89 -7.68
CA PRO A 63 -6.51 9.10 -6.45
C PRO A 63 -7.73 8.21 -6.30
N VAL A 64 -7.48 6.99 -5.84
CA VAL A 64 -8.55 6.05 -5.54
C VAL A 64 -9.30 6.52 -4.30
N GLN A 65 -10.61 6.69 -4.42
CA GLN A 65 -11.42 7.21 -3.32
C GLN A 65 -11.83 6.12 -2.35
N ASP A 66 -12.20 4.97 -2.87
CA ASP A 66 -12.63 3.84 -2.04
C ASP A 66 -12.21 2.54 -2.68
N VAL A 67 -12.09 1.51 -1.85
CA VAL A 67 -11.76 0.17 -2.28
C VAL A 67 -12.69 -0.81 -1.59
N PHE A 68 -13.25 -1.70 -2.37
CA PHE A 68 -14.13 -2.74 -1.84
C PHE A 68 -13.63 -4.10 -2.30
N LEU A 69 -13.75 -5.06 -1.41
CA LEU A 69 -13.41 -6.44 -1.73
C LEU A 69 -14.71 -7.19 -1.97
N ALA A 70 -14.81 -7.86 -3.10
CA ALA A 70 -16.00 -8.63 -3.46
C ALA A 70 -15.61 -10.00 -3.98
N GLU A 71 -16.47 -10.96 -3.74
CA GLU A 71 -16.28 -12.31 -4.25
C GLU A 71 -17.37 -12.60 -5.27
N THR A 72 -16.99 -13.31 -6.31
CA THR A 72 -17.91 -13.71 -7.38
C THR A 72 -17.68 -15.16 -7.69
N ASP A 73 -18.76 -15.90 -7.80
CA ASP A 73 -18.68 -17.27 -8.25
C ASP A 73 -18.53 -17.32 -9.76
N LEU A 74 -17.55 -18.08 -10.19
CA LEU A 74 -17.34 -18.30 -11.61
C LEU A 74 -17.80 -19.72 -11.94
N THR A 75 -18.87 -19.81 -12.69
CA THR A 75 -19.39 -21.09 -13.15
C THR A 75 -19.08 -21.23 -14.62
N GLY A 76 -18.57 -22.38 -14.98
CA GLY A 76 -18.29 -22.55 -16.38
C GLY A 76 -17.63 -23.78 -16.75
#